data_bbc147e5a2c402fb310136823f510707
#
_entry.id   bbc147e5a2c402fb310136823f510707
#
_cell.length_a   1.000
_cell.length_b   1.000
_cell.length_c   1.000
_cell.angle_alpha   90.00
_cell.angle_beta   90.00
_cell.angle_gamma   90.00
#
_symmetry.space_group_name_H-M   'P 1'
#
loop_
_entity.id
_entity.type
_entity.pdbx_description
1 polymer ?
#
loop_
_entity_poly.entity_id
_entity_poly.type
_entity_poly.pdbx_seq_one_letter_code
_entity_poly.pdbx_strand_id
1 'polypeptide(L)'
;MFSKRFEKKAFKAAVKDNVKTLYRKTIDEATPQQLFQAVSYAVKDVIIDDWIETQKRYDETDAKTVYYMSMEFLMGRALGNNLINMTAYKDVKEALEEMNIDLNVIEDQEPDAALGNGGLGRLAACFLDSLATLNYPAYGCGIRYRYGMFKQKIKDGYQVEVPDNWLKEGNPFEIRREEYAKEVRFGGNIRFEKDPVTGKDKFIQENYESVMAVPYDMPIVGYGNHVVNTLRVWDAKPITDFKLDEFDRGNYHKAVEQENLAKLIVDVLYPNDNHYSGKELRLKQQYFFISASLQALIEKYKKKHGDIRKLHEKVVIQMNDTHPTVAVPELMRL
;
A
#
# COMPACT_ATOMS: atom_id res chain seq x y z
N MET A 1 -15.82 2.43 -23.47
CA MET A 1 -17.14 3.07 -23.35
C MET A 1 -17.42 3.39 -21.87
N PHE A 2 -16.61 4.28 -21.29
CA PHE A 2 -16.72 4.72 -19.88
C PHE A 2 -17.98 5.53 -19.62
N SER A 3 -18.54 6.20 -20.64
CA SER A 3 -19.66 7.14 -20.52
C SER A 3 -20.95 6.59 -19.88
N LYS A 4 -21.08 5.27 -19.69
CA LYS A 4 -22.25 4.67 -19.01
C LYS A 4 -22.13 4.54 -17.49
N ARG A 5 -20.92 4.61 -16.92
CA ARG A 5 -20.69 4.47 -15.46
C ARG A 5 -20.46 5.82 -14.76
N PHE A 6 -19.98 6.85 -15.49
CA PHE A 6 -19.83 8.20 -14.96
C PHE A 6 -21.08 9.02 -15.28
N GLU A 7 -21.94 9.16 -14.30
CA GLU A 7 -23.10 10.05 -14.41
C GLU A 7 -22.79 11.36 -13.68
N LYS A 8 -22.73 12.46 -14.43
CA LYS A 8 -22.39 13.81 -13.95
C LYS A 8 -23.23 14.25 -12.75
N LYS A 9 -24.54 13.98 -12.79
CA LYS A 9 -25.47 14.35 -11.69
C LYS A 9 -25.19 13.56 -10.41
N ALA A 10 -24.97 12.24 -10.54
CA ALA A 10 -24.64 11.38 -9.42
C ALA A 10 -23.29 11.76 -8.81
N PHE A 11 -22.27 12.03 -9.62
CA PHE A 11 -20.97 12.48 -9.17
C PHE A 11 -21.05 13.80 -8.37
N LYS A 12 -21.76 14.81 -8.89
CA LYS A 12 -21.96 16.09 -8.18
C LYS A 12 -22.68 15.91 -6.84
N ALA A 13 -23.65 14.99 -6.79
CA ALA A 13 -24.32 14.65 -5.54
C ALA A 13 -23.34 13.98 -4.55
N ALA A 14 -22.56 13.00 -5.00
CA ALA A 14 -21.55 12.33 -4.18
C ALA A 14 -20.51 13.30 -3.60
N VAL A 15 -20.00 14.24 -4.40
CA VAL A 15 -19.06 15.28 -3.90
C VAL A 15 -19.71 16.12 -2.80
N LYS A 16 -20.98 16.57 -2.96
CA LYS A 16 -21.70 17.33 -1.95
C LYS A 16 -21.92 16.51 -0.66
N ASP A 17 -22.32 15.26 -0.82
CA ASP A 17 -22.55 14.37 0.32
C ASP A 17 -21.24 14.06 1.06
N ASN A 18 -20.14 13.89 0.36
CA ASN A 18 -18.82 13.70 0.96
C ASN A 18 -18.37 14.95 1.76
N VAL A 19 -18.54 16.16 1.22
CA VAL A 19 -18.25 17.40 1.97
C VAL A 19 -19.09 17.48 3.23
N LYS A 20 -20.38 17.21 3.11
CA LYS A 20 -21.32 17.24 4.25
C LYS A 20 -20.95 16.20 5.32
N THR A 21 -20.71 14.96 4.91
CA THR A 21 -20.53 13.84 5.86
C THR A 21 -19.17 13.85 6.51
N LEU A 22 -18.12 14.18 5.77
CA LEU A 22 -16.74 14.20 6.29
C LEU A 22 -16.46 15.46 7.13
N TYR A 23 -17.03 16.62 6.72
CA TYR A 23 -16.63 17.92 7.29
C TYR A 23 -17.77 18.73 7.92
N ARG A 24 -19.01 18.29 7.77
CA ARG A 24 -20.22 19.02 8.22
C ARG A 24 -20.28 20.44 7.63
N LYS A 25 -19.97 20.58 6.34
CA LYS A 25 -19.89 21.84 5.61
C LYS A 25 -20.68 21.77 4.29
N THR A 26 -20.95 22.93 3.74
CA THR A 26 -21.37 23.10 2.34
C THR A 26 -20.15 23.21 1.43
N ILE A 27 -20.36 23.13 0.11
CA ILE A 27 -19.27 23.31 -0.88
C ILE A 27 -18.58 24.66 -0.71
N ASP A 28 -19.32 25.73 -0.51
CA ASP A 28 -18.80 27.10 -0.39
C ASP A 28 -17.99 27.34 0.89
N GLU A 29 -18.19 26.51 1.92
CA GLU A 29 -17.46 26.58 3.19
C GLU A 29 -16.23 25.65 3.23
N ALA A 30 -16.13 24.72 2.28
CA ALA A 30 -15.07 23.74 2.26
C ALA A 30 -13.74 24.35 1.77
N THR A 31 -12.66 23.97 2.42
CA THR A 31 -11.32 24.34 1.95
C THR A 31 -10.94 23.54 0.70
N PRO A 32 -9.98 24.01 -0.13
CA PRO A 32 -9.49 23.25 -1.28
C PRO A 32 -9.07 21.81 -0.91
N GLN A 33 -8.40 21.62 0.22
CA GLN A 33 -8.00 20.30 0.73
C GLN A 33 -9.23 19.40 1.05
N GLN A 34 -10.27 19.96 1.64
CA GLN A 34 -11.50 19.22 1.93
C GLN A 34 -12.26 18.86 0.64
N LEU A 35 -12.24 19.74 -0.34
CA LEU A 35 -12.80 19.48 -1.67
C LEU A 35 -12.00 18.39 -2.39
N PHE A 36 -10.66 18.41 -2.33
CA PHE A 36 -9.82 17.34 -2.85
C PHE A 36 -10.22 15.97 -2.27
N GLN A 37 -10.36 15.86 -0.95
CA GLN A 37 -10.76 14.62 -0.31
C GLN A 37 -12.16 14.17 -0.78
N ALA A 38 -13.12 15.08 -0.81
CA ALA A 38 -14.50 14.77 -1.21
C ALA A 38 -14.60 14.32 -2.67
N VAL A 39 -13.88 14.98 -3.58
CA VAL A 39 -13.79 14.62 -5.00
C VAL A 39 -13.10 13.27 -5.17
N SER A 40 -11.99 13.04 -4.49
CA SER A 40 -11.25 11.79 -4.55
C SER A 40 -12.06 10.59 -4.06
N TYR A 41 -12.85 10.75 -3.00
CA TYR A 41 -13.78 9.69 -2.55
C TYR A 41 -14.88 9.43 -3.59
N ALA A 42 -15.46 10.46 -4.21
CA ALA A 42 -16.45 10.28 -5.27
C ALA A 42 -15.87 9.57 -6.51
N VAL A 43 -14.61 9.85 -6.88
CA VAL A 43 -13.89 9.14 -7.95
C VAL A 43 -13.60 7.70 -7.54
N LYS A 44 -13.15 7.47 -6.29
CA LYS A 44 -12.88 6.12 -5.78
C LYS A 44 -14.12 5.23 -5.80
N ASP A 45 -15.29 5.74 -5.50
CA ASP A 45 -16.54 4.96 -5.53
C ASP A 45 -16.77 4.35 -6.92
N VAL A 46 -16.50 5.09 -7.99
CA VAL A 46 -16.57 4.57 -9.37
C VAL A 46 -15.49 3.52 -9.63
N ILE A 47 -14.27 3.73 -9.13
CA ILE A 47 -13.14 2.80 -9.28
C ILE A 47 -13.42 1.47 -8.57
N ILE A 48 -14.08 1.50 -7.41
CA ILE A 48 -14.33 0.30 -6.59
C ILE A 48 -15.19 -0.72 -7.34
N ASP A 49 -16.19 -0.30 -8.09
CA ASP A 49 -17.03 -1.20 -8.88
C ASP A 49 -16.20 -1.99 -9.90
N ASP A 50 -15.34 -1.29 -10.66
CA ASP A 50 -14.42 -1.90 -11.62
C ASP A 50 -13.37 -2.78 -10.92
N TRP A 51 -12.92 -2.39 -9.72
CA TRP A 51 -11.94 -3.15 -8.94
C TRP A 51 -12.50 -4.47 -8.45
N ILE A 52 -13.73 -4.47 -7.91
CA ILE A 52 -14.45 -5.68 -7.48
C ILE A 52 -14.65 -6.62 -8.68
N GLU A 53 -15.14 -6.08 -9.82
CA GLU A 53 -15.38 -6.88 -11.02
C GLU A 53 -14.07 -7.47 -11.58
N THR A 54 -12.98 -6.70 -11.57
CA THR A 54 -11.65 -7.18 -11.99
C THR A 54 -11.20 -8.35 -11.12
N GLN A 55 -11.27 -8.24 -9.79
CA GLN A 55 -10.86 -9.29 -8.88
C GLN A 55 -11.73 -10.54 -9.06
N LYS A 56 -13.05 -10.37 -9.17
CA LYS A 56 -13.97 -11.48 -9.43
C LYS A 56 -13.61 -12.22 -10.72
N ARG A 57 -13.36 -11.50 -11.81
CA ARG A 57 -12.95 -12.08 -13.09
C ARG A 57 -11.63 -12.85 -12.99
N TYR A 58 -10.63 -12.33 -12.27
CA TYR A 58 -9.36 -13.04 -12.04
C TYR A 58 -9.55 -14.34 -11.23
N ASP A 59 -10.43 -14.31 -10.25
CA ASP A 59 -10.73 -15.49 -9.44
C ASP A 59 -11.53 -16.54 -10.23
N GLU A 60 -12.51 -16.15 -11.07
CA GLU A 60 -13.31 -17.04 -11.91
C GLU A 60 -12.49 -17.68 -13.04
N THR A 61 -11.60 -16.92 -13.67
CA THR A 61 -10.74 -17.41 -14.75
C THR A 61 -9.51 -18.15 -14.25
N ASP A 62 -9.30 -18.18 -12.94
CA ASP A 62 -8.09 -18.74 -12.32
C ASP A 62 -6.80 -18.20 -12.97
N ALA A 63 -6.77 -16.90 -13.18
CA ALA A 63 -5.73 -16.23 -13.94
C ALA A 63 -4.37 -16.30 -13.24
N LYS A 64 -3.31 -16.55 -14.03
CA LYS A 64 -1.93 -16.46 -13.54
C LYS A 64 -1.63 -15.01 -13.18
N THR A 65 -1.18 -14.78 -11.94
CA THR A 65 -1.00 -13.45 -11.37
C THR A 65 0.46 -13.11 -11.15
N VAL A 66 0.85 -11.91 -11.54
CA VAL A 66 2.18 -11.34 -11.29
C VAL A 66 2.19 -10.60 -9.95
N TYR A 67 3.16 -10.91 -9.10
CA TYR A 67 3.44 -10.18 -7.88
C TYR A 67 4.76 -9.43 -8.05
N TYR A 68 4.67 -8.11 -8.20
CA TYR A 68 5.83 -7.24 -8.36
C TYR A 68 6.28 -6.75 -6.99
N MET A 69 7.41 -7.27 -6.52
CA MET A 69 7.95 -6.96 -5.19
C MET A 69 9.01 -5.89 -5.28
N SER A 70 8.78 -4.77 -4.63
CA SER A 70 9.74 -3.66 -4.58
C SER A 70 9.64 -2.90 -3.25
N MET A 71 10.78 -2.44 -2.76
CA MET A 71 10.80 -1.48 -1.64
C MET A 71 10.33 -0.09 -2.05
N GLU A 72 10.29 0.19 -3.36
CA GLU A 72 9.98 1.51 -3.89
C GLU A 72 8.83 1.45 -4.88
N PHE A 73 7.85 2.35 -4.70
CA PHE A 73 6.81 2.66 -5.66
C PHE A 73 6.62 4.18 -5.71
N LEU A 74 7.28 4.84 -6.65
CA LEU A 74 7.18 6.29 -6.82
C LEU A 74 5.95 6.62 -7.66
N MET A 75 4.77 6.55 -7.04
CA MET A 75 3.48 6.70 -7.71
C MET A 75 3.18 8.15 -8.07
N GLY A 76 3.48 9.09 -7.18
CA GLY A 76 3.06 10.48 -7.32
C GLY A 76 1.59 10.68 -6.96
N ARG A 77 0.96 11.68 -7.57
CA ARG A 77 -0.46 12.03 -7.39
C ARG A 77 -1.38 11.06 -8.13
N ALA A 78 -2.45 10.65 -7.49
CA ALA A 78 -3.36 9.62 -8.01
C ALA A 78 -4.60 10.19 -8.71
N LEU A 79 -5.15 11.32 -8.25
CA LEU A 79 -6.43 11.84 -8.73
C LEU A 79 -6.41 12.06 -10.26
N GLY A 80 -5.50 12.90 -10.75
CA GLY A 80 -5.40 13.21 -12.19
C GLY A 80 -5.08 11.96 -13.03
N ASN A 81 -4.15 11.12 -12.55
CA ASN A 81 -3.80 9.86 -13.23
C ASN A 81 -5.02 8.92 -13.35
N ASN A 82 -5.78 8.76 -12.28
CA ASN A 82 -6.98 7.94 -12.28
C ASN A 82 -8.04 8.50 -13.25
N LEU A 83 -8.28 9.81 -13.24
CA LEU A 83 -9.23 10.45 -14.16
C LEU A 83 -8.83 10.27 -15.63
N ILE A 84 -7.54 10.37 -15.94
CA ILE A 84 -7.02 10.14 -17.30
C ILE A 84 -7.23 8.67 -17.70
N ASN A 85 -6.84 7.74 -16.83
CA ASN A 85 -6.95 6.31 -17.12
C ASN A 85 -8.42 5.84 -17.22
N MET A 86 -9.31 6.42 -16.43
CA MET A 86 -10.75 6.24 -16.56
C MET A 86 -11.36 6.92 -17.81
N THR A 87 -10.59 7.71 -18.53
CA THR A 87 -11.07 8.59 -19.63
C THR A 87 -12.19 9.55 -19.21
N ALA A 88 -12.22 9.92 -17.92
CA ALA A 88 -13.25 10.74 -17.30
C ALA A 88 -12.79 12.18 -16.98
N TYR A 89 -11.53 12.54 -17.29
CA TYR A 89 -10.92 13.81 -16.89
C TYR A 89 -11.76 15.03 -17.32
N LYS A 90 -12.19 15.04 -18.59
CA LYS A 90 -13.01 16.13 -19.15
C LYS A 90 -14.37 16.22 -18.47
N ASP A 91 -15.05 15.10 -18.31
CA ASP A 91 -16.41 15.06 -17.72
C ASP A 91 -16.40 15.50 -16.24
N VAL A 92 -15.36 15.07 -15.48
CA VAL A 92 -15.19 15.48 -14.08
C VAL A 92 -14.85 16.96 -14.00
N LYS A 93 -13.95 17.47 -14.85
CA LYS A 93 -13.62 18.89 -14.90
C LYS A 93 -14.86 19.76 -15.12
N GLU A 94 -15.66 19.44 -16.16
CA GLU A 94 -16.90 20.14 -16.44
C GLU A 94 -17.92 20.06 -15.27
N ALA A 95 -18.03 18.88 -14.62
CA ALA A 95 -18.92 18.72 -13.46
C ALA A 95 -18.50 19.59 -12.27
N LEU A 96 -17.20 19.74 -12.05
CA LEU A 96 -16.65 20.58 -10.97
C LEU A 96 -16.77 22.07 -11.30
N GLU A 97 -16.52 22.49 -12.55
CA GLU A 97 -16.73 23.87 -13.01
C GLU A 97 -18.19 24.33 -12.79
N GLU A 98 -19.18 23.45 -13.03
CA GLU A 98 -20.60 23.74 -12.73
C GLU A 98 -20.89 23.88 -11.23
N MET A 99 -19.96 23.50 -10.36
CA MET A 99 -20.00 23.65 -8.91
C MET A 99 -19.08 24.79 -8.41
N ASN A 100 -18.53 25.60 -9.33
CA ASN A 100 -17.51 26.64 -9.08
C ASN A 100 -16.23 26.07 -8.42
N ILE A 101 -15.84 24.84 -8.77
CA ILE A 101 -14.64 24.18 -8.27
C ILE A 101 -13.64 24.05 -9.43
N ASP A 102 -12.42 24.56 -9.26
CA ASP A 102 -11.32 24.38 -10.22
C ASP A 102 -10.57 23.07 -9.92
N LEU A 103 -10.59 22.13 -10.88
CA LEU A 103 -9.91 20.85 -10.75
C LEU A 103 -8.40 21.01 -10.54
N ASN A 104 -7.75 21.99 -11.19
CA ASN A 104 -6.30 22.20 -11.03
C ASN A 104 -5.97 22.59 -9.58
N VAL A 105 -6.76 23.47 -8.97
CA VAL A 105 -6.58 23.86 -7.57
C VAL A 105 -6.73 22.65 -6.63
N ILE A 106 -7.63 21.74 -6.97
CA ILE A 106 -7.87 20.51 -6.19
C ILE A 106 -6.72 19.53 -6.35
N GLU A 107 -6.26 19.28 -7.57
CA GLU A 107 -5.12 18.40 -7.84
C GLU A 107 -3.83 18.88 -7.13
N ASP A 108 -3.65 20.20 -6.98
CA ASP A 108 -2.52 20.79 -6.25
C ASP A 108 -2.57 20.55 -4.73
N GLN A 109 -3.70 20.13 -4.18
CA GLN A 109 -3.80 19.76 -2.76
C GLN A 109 -3.31 18.33 -2.48
N GLU A 110 -3.20 17.48 -3.50
CA GLU A 110 -2.78 16.10 -3.35
C GLU A 110 -1.29 16.01 -3.05
N PRO A 111 -0.88 15.44 -1.90
CA PRO A 111 0.52 15.12 -1.66
C PRO A 111 0.95 13.95 -2.53
N ASP A 112 2.20 13.97 -3.00
CA ASP A 112 2.76 12.83 -3.71
C ASP A 112 2.85 11.60 -2.82
N ALA A 113 2.36 10.46 -3.30
CA ALA A 113 2.72 9.16 -2.72
C ALA A 113 4.16 8.82 -3.15
N ALA A 114 5.12 9.50 -2.54
CA ALA A 114 6.54 9.42 -2.86
C ALA A 114 7.20 8.24 -2.11
N LEU A 115 6.70 7.04 -2.36
CA LEU A 115 7.21 5.80 -1.75
C LEU A 115 8.42 5.24 -2.51
N GLY A 116 9.26 6.11 -3.04
CA GLY A 116 10.46 5.77 -3.82
C GLY A 116 11.37 6.99 -4.00
N ASN A 117 12.64 6.74 -4.38
CA ASN A 117 13.65 7.78 -4.52
C ASN A 117 13.95 8.19 -5.97
N GLY A 118 13.77 7.28 -6.92
CA GLY A 118 14.19 7.55 -8.30
C GLY A 118 13.78 6.49 -9.30
N GLY A 119 14.70 6.11 -10.18
CA GLY A 119 14.44 5.24 -11.34
C GLY A 119 13.81 3.90 -10.99
N LEU A 120 14.28 3.25 -9.93
CA LEU A 120 13.74 1.97 -9.46
C LEU A 120 12.25 2.09 -9.09
N GLY A 121 11.92 3.06 -8.24
CA GLY A 121 10.54 3.28 -7.80
C GLY A 121 9.63 3.75 -8.91
N ARG A 122 10.12 4.60 -9.82
CA ARG A 122 9.33 5.06 -10.97
C ARG A 122 9.11 3.95 -12.00
N LEU A 123 10.10 3.09 -12.23
CA LEU A 123 9.95 1.92 -13.10
C LEU A 123 8.87 0.98 -12.58
N ALA A 124 8.86 0.70 -11.26
CA ALA A 124 7.84 -0.11 -10.62
C ALA A 124 6.43 0.48 -10.81
N ALA A 125 6.27 1.80 -10.61
CA ALA A 125 5.01 2.50 -10.82
C ALA A 125 4.55 2.41 -12.28
N CYS A 126 5.44 2.63 -13.26
CA CYS A 126 5.12 2.52 -14.69
C CYS A 126 4.76 1.09 -15.11
N PHE A 127 5.41 0.08 -14.54
CA PHE A 127 5.05 -1.32 -14.81
C PHE A 127 3.67 -1.69 -14.28
N LEU A 128 3.29 -1.21 -13.10
CA LEU A 128 1.92 -1.45 -12.58
C LEU A 128 0.86 -0.84 -13.50
N ASP A 129 1.06 0.40 -13.95
CA ASP A 129 0.17 1.09 -14.88
C ASP A 129 0.07 0.32 -16.22
N SER A 130 1.21 -0.09 -16.78
CA SER A 130 1.27 -0.86 -18.03
C SER A 130 0.59 -2.23 -17.90
N LEU A 131 0.80 -2.95 -16.79
CA LEU A 131 0.17 -4.25 -16.54
C LEU A 131 -1.35 -4.12 -16.46
N ALA A 132 -1.87 -3.09 -15.79
CA ALA A 132 -3.29 -2.82 -15.72
C ALA A 132 -3.85 -2.45 -17.11
N THR A 133 -3.17 -1.59 -17.86
CA THR A 133 -3.56 -1.15 -19.21
C THR A 133 -3.57 -2.31 -20.21
N LEU A 134 -2.66 -3.27 -20.06
CA LEU A 134 -2.56 -4.46 -20.92
C LEU A 134 -3.40 -5.65 -20.45
N ASN A 135 -4.24 -5.47 -19.42
CA ASN A 135 -5.10 -6.51 -18.82
C ASN A 135 -4.34 -7.69 -18.19
N TYR A 136 -3.12 -7.48 -17.70
CA TYR A 136 -2.41 -8.51 -16.94
C TYR A 136 -2.81 -8.46 -15.46
N PRO A 137 -3.21 -9.61 -14.87
CA PRO A 137 -3.43 -9.71 -13.43
C PRO A 137 -2.14 -9.45 -12.66
N ALA A 138 -2.11 -8.40 -11.86
CA ALA A 138 -0.91 -8.01 -11.13
C ALA A 138 -1.20 -7.40 -9.76
N TYR A 139 -0.28 -7.66 -8.83
CA TYR A 139 -0.17 -6.99 -7.54
C TYR A 139 1.20 -6.33 -7.43
N GLY A 140 1.24 -5.06 -7.03
CA GLY A 140 2.44 -4.46 -6.46
C GLY A 140 2.50 -4.79 -4.97
N CYS A 141 3.68 -5.11 -4.45
CA CYS A 141 3.88 -5.42 -3.04
C CYS A 141 5.05 -4.61 -2.49
N GLY A 142 4.79 -3.76 -1.48
CA GLY A 142 5.79 -2.86 -0.91
C GLY A 142 5.48 -2.46 0.53
N ILE A 143 6.13 -1.40 0.99
CA ILE A 143 5.95 -0.83 2.34
C ILE A 143 5.17 0.47 2.24
N ARG A 144 4.24 0.67 3.18
CA ARG A 144 3.51 1.93 3.38
C ARG A 144 4.35 2.84 4.27
N TYR A 145 5.37 3.49 3.68
CA TYR A 145 6.19 4.42 4.46
C TYR A 145 5.35 5.56 5.02
N ARG A 146 5.54 5.83 6.30
CA ARG A 146 4.87 6.92 7.00
C ARG A 146 5.30 8.28 6.49
N TYR A 147 6.58 8.41 6.15
CA TYR A 147 7.15 9.58 5.52
C TYR A 147 7.58 9.21 4.10
N GLY A 148 7.14 10.00 3.12
CA GLY A 148 7.60 9.85 1.74
C GLY A 148 9.07 10.22 1.58
N MET A 149 9.54 10.29 0.33
CA MET A 149 10.82 10.91 0.02
C MET A 149 10.81 12.33 0.62
N PHE A 150 11.90 12.73 1.29
CA PHE A 150 12.00 14.01 1.99
C PHE A 150 11.49 15.21 1.17
N LYS A 151 10.96 16.23 1.85
CA LYS A 151 10.70 17.55 1.27
C LYS A 151 11.97 18.37 1.25
N GLN A 152 12.20 19.05 0.12
CA GLN A 152 13.28 20.02 -0.02
C GLN A 152 12.79 21.40 0.40
N LYS A 153 13.56 22.06 1.28
CA LYS A 153 13.37 23.46 1.66
C LYS A 153 14.65 24.24 1.40
N ILE A 154 14.52 25.54 1.14
CA ILE A 154 15.67 26.45 1.09
C ILE A 154 15.76 27.19 2.40
N LYS A 155 16.91 27.08 3.06
CA LYS A 155 17.25 27.84 4.27
C LYS A 155 18.62 28.47 4.10
N ASP A 156 18.70 29.76 4.29
CA ASP A 156 19.96 30.55 4.15
C ASP A 156 20.67 30.33 2.80
N GLY A 157 19.89 30.11 1.72
CA GLY A 157 20.41 29.88 0.37
C GLY A 157 20.80 28.42 0.09
N TYR A 158 20.68 27.53 1.04
CA TYR A 158 21.02 26.09 0.91
C TYR A 158 19.78 25.21 0.96
N GLN A 159 19.83 24.08 0.23
CA GLN A 159 18.81 23.04 0.32
C GLN A 159 18.88 22.35 1.68
N VAL A 160 17.72 22.18 2.31
CA VAL A 160 17.54 21.43 3.55
C VAL A 160 16.46 20.37 3.33
N GLU A 161 16.71 19.14 3.75
CA GLU A 161 15.78 18.03 3.68
C GLU A 161 14.96 17.95 4.98
N VAL A 162 13.64 17.82 4.84
CA VAL A 162 12.73 17.69 5.98
C VAL A 162 11.76 16.52 5.73
N PRO A 163 11.22 15.90 6.81
CA PRO A 163 10.26 14.81 6.66
C PRO A 163 9.04 15.21 5.82
N ASP A 164 8.62 14.35 4.91
CA ASP A 164 7.40 14.51 4.12
C ASP A 164 6.26 13.69 4.74
N ASN A 165 5.46 14.31 5.59
CA ASN A 165 4.29 13.67 6.20
C ASN A 165 3.09 13.64 5.22
N TRP A 166 3.20 12.88 4.14
CA TRP A 166 2.21 12.80 3.08
C TRP A 166 0.85 12.22 3.54
N LEU A 167 0.84 11.47 4.64
CA LEU A 167 -0.35 10.86 5.23
C LEU A 167 -1.03 11.73 6.29
N LYS A 168 -0.59 12.97 6.49
CA LYS A 168 -1.12 13.87 7.53
C LYS A 168 -2.64 14.01 7.48
N GLU A 169 -3.20 14.16 6.28
CA GLU A 169 -4.65 14.31 6.06
C GLU A 169 -5.30 12.99 5.58
N GLY A 170 -4.55 11.87 5.65
CA GLY A 170 -4.97 10.58 5.12
C GLY A 170 -4.84 10.47 3.59
N ASN A 171 -4.96 9.26 3.07
CA ASN A 171 -4.97 8.99 1.62
C ASN A 171 -6.38 8.49 1.22
N PRO A 172 -7.16 9.25 0.43
CA PRO A 172 -8.53 8.85 0.08
C PRO A 172 -8.59 7.60 -0.79
N PHE A 173 -7.52 7.27 -1.53
CA PHE A 173 -7.50 6.13 -2.45
C PHE A 173 -7.12 4.80 -1.79
N GLU A 174 -6.55 4.79 -0.59
CA GLU A 174 -6.20 3.54 0.08
C GLU A 174 -7.39 2.91 0.83
N ILE A 175 -7.33 1.58 0.98
CA ILE A 175 -8.28 0.79 1.77
C ILE A 175 -7.47 -0.11 2.70
N ARG A 176 -7.67 0.05 4.01
CA ARG A 176 -7.09 -0.84 5.01
C ARG A 176 -7.78 -2.20 4.98
N ARG A 177 -6.99 -3.28 4.97
CA ARG A 177 -7.46 -4.66 4.85
C ARG A 177 -6.99 -5.50 6.04
N GLU A 178 -7.55 -5.23 7.20
CA GLU A 178 -7.20 -5.90 8.46
C GLU A 178 -7.33 -7.42 8.39
N GLU A 179 -8.30 -7.91 7.62
CA GLU A 179 -8.59 -9.33 7.43
C GLU A 179 -7.46 -10.11 6.73
N TYR A 180 -6.49 -9.42 6.14
CA TYR A 180 -5.30 -10.01 5.51
C TYR A 180 -4.01 -9.76 6.31
N ALA A 181 -4.11 -9.30 7.56
CA ALA A 181 -2.96 -9.07 8.40
C ALA A 181 -2.11 -10.34 8.58
N LYS A 182 -0.78 -10.18 8.67
CA LYS A 182 0.20 -11.27 8.82
C LYS A 182 1.19 -10.95 9.92
N GLU A 183 1.47 -11.93 10.79
CA GLU A 183 2.59 -11.84 11.73
C GLU A 183 3.91 -12.01 10.99
N VAL A 184 4.83 -11.07 11.17
CA VAL A 184 6.20 -11.16 10.67
C VAL A 184 7.17 -11.26 11.85
N ARG A 185 8.00 -12.30 11.87
CA ARG A 185 8.90 -12.65 12.96
C ARG A 185 10.34 -12.38 12.58
N PHE A 186 11.09 -11.73 13.46
CA PHE A 186 12.49 -11.37 13.25
C PHE A 186 13.41 -12.08 14.26
N GLY A 187 14.52 -12.59 13.77
CA GLY A 187 15.54 -13.20 14.64
C GLY A 187 15.08 -14.47 15.34
N GLY A 188 15.57 -14.68 16.55
CA GLY A 188 15.31 -15.87 17.34
C GLY A 188 16.16 -17.07 16.97
N ASN A 189 15.77 -18.23 17.46
CA ASN A 189 16.43 -19.52 17.25
C ASN A 189 15.48 -20.48 16.55
N ILE A 190 16.04 -21.34 15.71
CA ILE A 190 15.28 -22.40 15.04
C ILE A 190 15.55 -23.72 15.76
N ARG A 191 14.47 -24.37 16.18
CA ARG A 191 14.46 -25.73 16.71
C ARG A 191 13.75 -26.66 15.74
N PHE A 192 14.31 -27.85 15.56
CA PHE A 192 13.70 -28.89 14.72
C PHE A 192 12.96 -29.88 15.61
N GLU A 193 11.72 -30.15 15.27
CA GLU A 193 10.92 -31.22 15.86
C GLU A 193 10.37 -32.11 14.76
N LYS A 194 10.18 -33.40 15.07
CA LYS A 194 9.46 -34.28 14.16
C LYS A 194 7.94 -34.14 14.40
N ASP A 195 7.22 -33.85 13.33
CA ASP A 195 5.78 -33.87 13.36
C ASP A 195 5.29 -35.30 13.73
N PRO A 196 4.52 -35.47 14.80
CA PRO A 196 4.14 -36.79 15.29
C PRO A 196 3.19 -37.54 14.35
N VAL A 197 2.53 -36.85 13.44
CA VAL A 197 1.55 -37.41 12.48
C VAL A 197 2.22 -37.78 11.17
N THR A 198 3.04 -36.87 10.63
CA THR A 198 3.64 -37.03 9.29
C THR A 198 5.07 -37.57 9.31
N GLY A 199 5.75 -37.56 10.47
CA GLY A 199 7.14 -37.93 10.64
C GLY A 199 8.16 -36.96 9.98
N LYS A 200 7.68 -35.87 9.39
CA LYS A 200 8.54 -34.85 8.77
C LYS A 200 9.10 -33.88 9.80
N ASP A 201 10.25 -33.29 9.46
CA ASP A 201 10.84 -32.25 10.28
C ASP A 201 9.97 -30.99 10.22
N LYS A 202 9.66 -30.43 11.40
CA LYS A 202 8.95 -29.17 11.59
C LYS A 202 9.88 -28.15 12.19
N PHE A 203 9.92 -26.96 11.60
CA PHE A 203 10.69 -25.83 12.10
C PHE A 203 9.88 -25.06 13.14
N ILE A 204 10.46 -24.82 14.30
CA ILE A 204 9.88 -24.01 15.36
C ILE A 204 10.81 -22.83 15.60
N GLN A 205 10.32 -21.62 15.40
CA GLN A 205 11.05 -20.39 15.72
C GLN A 205 10.71 -19.98 17.15
N GLU A 206 11.74 -19.76 17.97
CA GLU A 206 11.62 -19.37 19.38
C GLU A 206 12.44 -18.09 19.65
N ASN A 207 12.07 -17.34 20.69
CA ASN A 207 12.77 -16.12 21.13
C ASN A 207 12.90 -15.06 20.03
N TYR A 208 11.87 -14.89 19.21
CA TYR A 208 11.81 -13.91 18.13
C TYR A 208 11.12 -12.61 18.58
N GLU A 209 11.44 -11.53 17.90
CA GLU A 209 10.63 -10.31 17.87
C GLU A 209 9.57 -10.43 16.78
N SER A 210 8.41 -9.83 16.93
CA SER A 210 7.41 -9.84 15.86
C SER A 210 6.58 -8.57 15.80
N VAL A 211 6.05 -8.30 14.61
CA VAL A 211 5.10 -7.24 14.33
C VAL A 211 3.95 -7.77 13.49
N MET A 212 2.80 -7.11 13.57
CA MET A 212 1.68 -7.37 12.69
C MET A 212 1.80 -6.51 11.42
N ALA A 213 1.94 -7.13 10.27
CA ALA A 213 1.87 -6.48 8.98
C ALA A 213 0.40 -6.35 8.56
N VAL A 214 -0.08 -5.11 8.42
CA VAL A 214 -1.45 -4.79 8.02
C VAL A 214 -1.43 -4.17 6.63
N PRO A 215 -2.07 -4.78 5.63
CA PRO A 215 -2.02 -4.26 4.27
C PRO A 215 -3.01 -3.11 4.03
N TYR A 216 -2.57 -2.19 3.19
CA TYR A 216 -3.37 -1.13 2.59
C TYR A 216 -3.34 -1.32 1.07
N ASP A 217 -4.51 -1.43 0.47
CA ASP A 217 -4.66 -1.62 -0.97
C ASP A 217 -4.97 -0.29 -1.66
N MET A 218 -4.23 0.04 -2.71
CA MET A 218 -4.44 1.19 -3.58
C MET A 218 -4.80 0.71 -5.00
N PRO A 219 -5.77 1.35 -5.68
CA PRO A 219 -6.16 0.96 -7.02
C PRO A 219 -5.12 1.39 -8.05
N ILE A 220 -4.84 0.51 -9.00
CA ILE A 220 -4.04 0.79 -10.20
C ILE A 220 -4.98 0.65 -11.39
N VAL A 221 -5.46 1.78 -11.86
CA VAL A 221 -6.47 1.86 -12.93
C VAL A 221 -5.81 1.72 -14.30
N GLY A 222 -6.25 0.78 -15.11
CA GLY A 222 -5.81 0.63 -16.49
C GLY A 222 -6.43 1.68 -17.42
N TYR A 223 -5.69 2.10 -18.44
CA TYR A 223 -6.15 3.12 -19.38
C TYR A 223 -7.26 2.60 -20.28
N GLY A 224 -8.46 3.16 -20.14
CA GLY A 224 -9.62 2.94 -21.02
C GLY A 224 -10.20 1.52 -21.08
N ASN A 225 -9.91 0.65 -20.09
CA ASN A 225 -10.24 -0.78 -20.16
C ASN A 225 -11.01 -1.37 -18.98
N HIS A 226 -11.40 -0.59 -17.99
CA HIS A 226 -12.09 -1.04 -16.77
C HIS A 226 -11.35 -2.07 -15.89
N VAL A 227 -10.04 -2.23 -16.11
CA VAL A 227 -9.21 -3.09 -15.26
C VAL A 227 -8.65 -2.26 -14.11
N VAL A 228 -8.77 -2.79 -12.91
CA VAL A 228 -8.17 -2.19 -11.72
C VAL A 228 -7.35 -3.25 -10.99
N ASN A 229 -6.02 -3.14 -11.08
CA ASN A 229 -5.08 -3.92 -10.32
C ASN A 229 -4.85 -3.33 -8.93
N THR A 230 -4.05 -3.97 -8.12
CA THR A 230 -3.82 -3.59 -6.73
C THR A 230 -2.35 -3.29 -6.46
N LEU A 231 -2.06 -2.15 -5.86
CA LEU A 231 -0.82 -1.91 -5.13
C LEU A 231 -1.08 -2.15 -3.65
N ARG A 232 -0.53 -3.22 -3.10
CA ARG A 232 -0.62 -3.57 -1.67
C ARG A 232 0.63 -3.14 -0.94
N VAL A 233 0.48 -2.19 -0.04
CA VAL A 233 1.56 -1.71 0.81
C VAL A 233 1.29 -2.04 2.26
N TRP A 234 2.33 -2.51 2.97
CA TRP A 234 2.23 -3.03 4.31
C TRP A 234 2.60 -1.97 5.35
N ASP A 235 1.72 -1.72 6.31
CA ASP A 235 1.99 -0.97 7.54
C ASP A 235 2.31 -1.95 8.67
N ALA A 236 3.15 -1.54 9.62
CA ALA A 236 3.50 -2.36 10.78
C ALA A 236 2.75 -1.88 12.03
N LYS A 237 2.19 -2.83 12.77
CA LYS A 237 1.49 -2.59 14.04
C LYS A 237 2.11 -3.45 15.15
N PRO A 238 2.02 -3.03 16.42
CA PRO A 238 2.41 -3.88 17.53
C PRO A 238 1.55 -5.15 17.57
N ILE A 239 2.13 -6.26 18.02
CA ILE A 239 1.39 -7.52 18.26
C ILE A 239 0.68 -7.50 19.60
N THR A 240 1.32 -6.86 20.59
CA THR A 240 0.75 -6.75 21.94
C THR A 240 0.07 -5.39 22.11
N ASP A 241 -1.00 -5.40 22.87
CA ASP A 241 -1.65 -4.16 23.29
C ASP A 241 -0.71 -3.30 24.14
N PHE A 242 -1.08 -2.04 24.29
CA PHE A 242 -0.41 -1.08 25.15
C PHE A 242 -0.24 -1.67 26.58
N LYS A 243 1.00 -1.65 27.11
CA LYS A 243 1.33 -2.20 28.43
C LYS A 243 0.92 -1.21 29.53
N LEU A 244 -0.35 -1.23 29.89
CA LEU A 244 -0.91 -0.32 30.90
C LEU A 244 -0.22 -0.46 32.27
N ASP A 245 0.14 -1.67 32.67
CA ASP A 245 0.85 -1.95 33.92
C ASP A 245 2.25 -1.30 33.99
N GLU A 246 2.99 -1.26 32.89
CA GLU A 246 4.26 -0.55 32.79
C GLU A 246 4.06 0.97 32.81
N PHE A 247 3.00 1.46 32.15
CA PHE A 247 2.63 2.87 32.19
C PHE A 247 2.30 3.35 33.61
N ASP A 248 1.49 2.58 34.33
CA ASP A 248 1.10 2.89 35.72
C ASP A 248 2.29 2.87 36.69
N ARG A 249 3.33 2.09 36.40
CA ARG A 249 4.60 2.08 37.14
C ARG A 249 5.55 3.21 36.77
N GLY A 250 5.18 4.10 35.82
CA GLY A 250 6.02 5.18 35.33
C GLY A 250 7.06 4.74 34.28
N ASN A 251 7.01 3.52 33.80
CA ASN A 251 7.92 2.97 32.76
C ASN A 251 7.42 3.30 31.35
N TYR A 252 7.23 4.57 31.04
CA TYR A 252 6.57 5.03 29.80
C TYR A 252 7.24 4.53 28.52
N HIS A 253 8.57 4.48 28.46
CA HIS A 253 9.29 3.95 27.28
C HIS A 253 9.00 2.47 27.06
N LYS A 254 8.92 1.69 28.13
CA LYS A 254 8.65 0.26 28.06
C LYS A 254 7.17 -0.01 27.70
N ALA A 255 6.27 0.87 28.12
CA ALA A 255 4.86 0.79 27.77
C ALA A 255 4.59 0.89 26.26
N VAL A 256 5.43 1.63 25.49
CA VAL A 256 5.31 1.87 24.05
C VAL A 256 6.41 1.19 23.22
N GLU A 257 7.19 0.29 23.81
CA GLU A 257 8.35 -0.34 23.14
C GLU A 257 7.97 -1.07 21.86
N GLN A 258 6.91 -1.88 21.89
CA GLN A 258 6.40 -2.62 20.72
C GLN A 258 5.84 -1.69 19.64
N GLU A 259 5.20 -0.61 20.05
CA GLU A 259 4.71 0.41 19.13
C GLU A 259 5.86 1.11 18.42
N ASN A 260 6.94 1.43 19.13
CA ASN A 260 8.13 2.05 18.56
C ASN A 260 8.85 1.09 17.60
N LEU A 261 8.97 -0.20 17.93
CA LEU A 261 9.54 -1.21 17.05
C LEU A 261 8.78 -1.27 15.71
N ALA A 262 7.46 -1.37 15.77
CA ALA A 262 6.62 -1.41 14.58
C ALA A 262 6.77 -0.13 13.73
N LYS A 263 6.73 1.05 14.36
CA LYS A 263 6.89 2.34 13.66
C LYS A 263 8.22 2.45 12.93
N LEU A 264 9.34 2.07 13.56
CA LEU A 264 10.67 2.17 12.96
C LEU A 264 10.77 1.41 11.63
N ILE A 265 10.09 0.26 11.49
CA ILE A 265 10.13 -0.56 10.27
C ILE A 265 9.52 0.18 9.08
N VAL A 266 8.49 0.99 9.30
CA VAL A 266 7.73 1.65 8.23
C VAL A 266 7.87 3.17 8.20
N ASP A 267 8.70 3.78 9.04
CA ASP A 267 8.81 5.23 9.09
C ASP A 267 9.46 5.81 7.84
N VAL A 268 10.65 5.38 7.48
CA VAL A 268 11.48 6.01 6.44
C VAL A 268 12.09 4.99 5.49
N LEU A 269 11.99 5.27 4.18
CA LEU A 269 12.70 4.54 3.14
C LEU A 269 14.21 4.80 3.25
N TYR A 270 15.03 3.74 3.24
CA TYR A 270 16.49 3.80 3.29
C TYR A 270 17.05 4.59 4.49
N PRO A 271 16.87 4.10 5.72
CA PRO A 271 17.56 4.69 6.86
C PRO A 271 19.09 4.65 6.65
N ASN A 272 19.79 5.62 7.25
CA ASN A 272 21.24 5.69 7.19
C ASN A 272 21.87 4.37 7.72
N ASP A 273 22.72 3.72 6.92
CA ASP A 273 23.33 2.42 7.20
C ASP A 273 24.86 2.50 7.47
N ASN A 274 25.37 3.68 7.81
CA ASN A 274 26.77 3.84 8.24
C ASN A 274 27.05 3.17 9.60
N HIS A 275 26.02 2.77 10.33
CA HIS A 275 26.10 2.07 11.61
C HIS A 275 25.31 0.75 11.58
N TYR A 276 25.62 -0.15 12.52
CA TYR A 276 25.03 -1.50 12.57
C TYR A 276 23.50 -1.48 12.66
N SER A 277 22.93 -0.65 13.55
CA SER A 277 21.48 -0.56 13.73
C SER A 277 20.74 -0.11 12.46
N GLY A 278 21.33 0.75 11.65
CA GLY A 278 20.76 1.15 10.35
C GLY A 278 20.77 0.01 9.34
N LYS A 279 21.85 -0.78 9.28
CA LYS A 279 21.90 -1.99 8.43
C LYS A 279 20.87 -3.03 8.85
N GLU A 280 20.73 -3.25 10.15
CA GLU A 280 19.73 -4.17 10.71
C GLU A 280 18.31 -3.70 10.37
N LEU A 281 18.02 -2.41 10.54
CA LEU A 281 16.71 -1.85 10.22
C LEU A 281 16.38 -2.01 8.73
N ARG A 282 17.34 -1.74 7.83
CA ARG A 282 17.14 -1.96 6.38
C ARG A 282 16.83 -3.43 6.06
N LEU A 283 17.53 -4.37 6.71
CA LEU A 283 17.23 -5.78 6.53
C LEU A 283 15.85 -6.16 7.08
N LYS A 284 15.46 -5.61 8.24
CA LYS A 284 14.11 -5.80 8.81
C LYS A 284 13.03 -5.27 7.86
N GLN A 285 13.23 -4.10 7.23
CA GLN A 285 12.30 -3.55 6.23
C GLN A 285 12.13 -4.48 5.02
N GLN A 286 13.25 -4.96 4.46
CA GLN A 286 13.23 -5.89 3.31
C GLN A 286 12.48 -7.17 3.66
N TYR A 287 12.84 -7.79 4.77
CA TYR A 287 12.21 -9.02 5.23
C TYR A 287 10.73 -8.85 5.56
N PHE A 288 10.36 -7.71 6.17
CA PHE A 288 8.99 -7.41 6.59
C PHE A 288 8.00 -7.50 5.44
N PHE A 289 8.17 -6.72 4.38
CA PHE A 289 7.18 -6.71 3.30
C PHE A 289 7.22 -7.97 2.46
N ILE A 290 8.40 -8.58 2.30
CA ILE A 290 8.56 -9.84 1.59
C ILE A 290 7.82 -10.96 2.31
N SER A 291 8.09 -11.16 3.61
CA SER A 291 7.44 -12.21 4.39
C SER A 291 5.91 -12.03 4.42
N ALA A 292 5.43 -10.82 4.68
CA ALA A 292 4.01 -10.53 4.66
C ALA A 292 3.37 -10.82 3.30
N SER A 293 4.00 -10.41 2.21
CA SER A 293 3.50 -10.62 0.85
C SER A 293 3.49 -12.10 0.46
N LEU A 294 4.56 -12.84 0.75
CA LEU A 294 4.64 -14.27 0.46
C LEU A 294 3.64 -15.08 1.28
N GLN A 295 3.50 -14.80 2.57
CA GLN A 295 2.49 -15.45 3.41
C GLN A 295 1.08 -15.25 2.83
N ALA A 296 0.72 -14.02 2.45
CA ALA A 296 -0.59 -13.70 1.91
C ALA A 296 -0.86 -14.40 0.56
N LEU A 297 0.10 -14.40 -0.36
CA LEU A 297 -0.06 -15.06 -1.65
C LEU A 297 -0.12 -16.60 -1.53
N ILE A 298 0.71 -17.20 -0.66
CA ILE A 298 0.72 -18.65 -0.42
C ILE A 298 -0.61 -19.09 0.21
N GLU A 299 -1.11 -18.33 1.19
CA GLU A 299 -2.40 -18.62 1.81
C GLU A 299 -3.56 -18.53 0.79
N LYS A 300 -3.59 -17.46 -0.01
CA LYS A 300 -4.57 -17.31 -1.10
C LYS A 300 -4.50 -18.51 -2.06
N TYR A 301 -3.29 -18.89 -2.45
CA TYR A 301 -3.09 -20.01 -3.36
C TYR A 301 -3.53 -21.35 -2.73
N LYS A 302 -3.08 -21.66 -1.50
CA LYS A 302 -3.44 -22.90 -0.80
C LYS A 302 -4.94 -23.02 -0.59
N LYS A 303 -5.63 -21.93 -0.27
CA LYS A 303 -7.09 -21.91 -0.11
C LYS A 303 -7.84 -22.31 -1.38
N LYS A 304 -7.31 -21.98 -2.54
CA LYS A 304 -7.93 -22.26 -3.85
C LYS A 304 -7.49 -23.59 -4.46
N HIS A 305 -6.20 -23.93 -4.37
CA HIS A 305 -5.58 -25.05 -5.10
C HIS A 305 -5.11 -26.19 -4.20
N GLY A 306 -4.90 -25.95 -2.92
CA GLY A 306 -4.45 -26.93 -1.93
C GLY A 306 -2.96 -27.28 -2.04
N ASP A 307 -2.47 -27.71 -3.20
CA ASP A 307 -1.11 -28.21 -3.41
C ASP A 307 -0.13 -27.12 -3.83
N ILE A 308 0.78 -26.73 -2.92
CA ILE A 308 1.78 -25.68 -3.14
C ILE A 308 2.79 -26.00 -4.25
N ARG A 309 3.02 -27.28 -4.59
CA ARG A 309 4.00 -27.70 -5.61
C ARG A 309 3.71 -27.15 -7.00
N LYS A 310 2.45 -26.75 -7.25
CA LYS A 310 1.99 -26.16 -8.51
C LYS A 310 1.89 -24.63 -8.47
N LEU A 311 2.42 -23.98 -7.44
CA LEU A 311 2.37 -22.52 -7.30
C LEU A 311 2.87 -21.79 -8.58
N HIS A 312 3.93 -22.30 -9.20
CA HIS A 312 4.54 -21.71 -10.40
C HIS A 312 3.62 -21.69 -11.64
N GLU A 313 2.58 -22.53 -11.66
CA GLU A 313 1.60 -22.50 -12.76
C GLU A 313 0.70 -21.25 -12.70
N LYS A 314 0.47 -20.69 -11.51
CA LYS A 314 -0.49 -19.61 -11.23
C LYS A 314 0.12 -18.34 -10.69
N VAL A 315 1.37 -18.37 -10.26
CA VAL A 315 2.05 -17.25 -9.62
C VAL A 315 3.36 -16.95 -10.32
N VAL A 316 3.59 -15.67 -10.60
CA VAL A 316 4.89 -15.13 -11.01
C VAL A 316 5.32 -14.12 -9.97
N ILE A 317 6.50 -14.28 -9.42
CA ILE A 317 7.09 -13.33 -8.47
C ILE A 317 8.21 -12.59 -9.20
N GLN A 318 7.99 -11.30 -9.44
CA GLN A 318 9.00 -10.41 -9.98
C GLN A 318 9.78 -9.79 -8.83
N MET A 319 11.04 -10.08 -8.75
CA MET A 319 11.96 -9.55 -7.75
C MET A 319 12.95 -8.61 -8.40
N ASN A 320 13.17 -7.46 -7.77
CA ASN A 320 14.28 -6.60 -8.12
C ASN A 320 15.62 -7.23 -7.66
N ASP A 321 16.72 -6.95 -8.37
CA ASP A 321 18.03 -7.59 -8.15
C ASP A 321 18.64 -7.34 -6.76
N THR A 322 18.19 -6.33 -6.02
CA THR A 322 18.84 -5.90 -4.78
C THR A 322 18.04 -6.20 -3.52
N HIS A 323 16.85 -5.62 -3.37
CA HIS A 323 16.13 -5.62 -2.10
C HIS A 323 15.26 -6.88 -1.87
N PRO A 324 14.52 -7.40 -2.84
CA PRO A 324 13.64 -8.55 -2.64
C PRO A 324 14.31 -9.90 -2.78
N THR A 325 15.63 -9.99 -2.93
CA THR A 325 16.35 -11.27 -2.97
C THR A 325 16.14 -12.12 -1.71
N VAL A 326 15.80 -11.50 -0.57
CA VAL A 326 15.36 -12.19 0.67
C VAL A 326 14.13 -13.06 0.43
N ALA A 327 13.39 -12.84 -0.67
CA ALA A 327 12.23 -13.65 -1.01
C ALA A 327 12.57 -15.11 -1.29
N VAL A 328 13.76 -15.41 -1.80
CA VAL A 328 14.18 -16.79 -2.10
C VAL A 328 14.26 -17.64 -0.83
N PRO A 329 15.08 -17.27 0.18
CA PRO A 329 15.12 -18.05 1.42
C PRO A 329 13.80 -18.02 2.19
N GLU A 330 13.05 -16.94 2.15
CA GLU A 330 11.75 -16.88 2.83
C GLU A 330 10.71 -17.78 2.16
N LEU A 331 10.67 -17.83 0.84
CA LEU A 331 9.79 -18.76 0.11
C LEU A 331 10.16 -20.23 0.38
N MET A 332 11.45 -20.52 0.59
CA MET A 332 11.90 -21.86 0.97
C MET A 332 11.50 -22.23 2.41
N ARG A 333 11.41 -21.22 3.30
CA ARG A 333 11.00 -21.42 4.69
C ARG A 333 9.48 -21.64 4.82
N LEU A 334 8.68 -20.91 4.06
CA LEU A 334 7.20 -20.94 4.11
C LEU A 334 6.62 -22.20 3.44
#